data_257eaee8310f5c009e7095a0bbdc89da
#
_entry.id   257eaee8310f5c009e7095a0bbdc89da
#
_cell.length_a   1.000
_cell.length_b   1.000
_cell.length_c   1.000
_cell.angle_alpha   90.00
_cell.angle_beta   90.00
_cell.angle_gamma   90.00
#
_symmetry.space_group_name_H-M   'P 1'
#
loop_
_entity.id
_entity.type
_entity.pdbx_description
1 polymer ?
#
loop_
_entity_poly.entity_id
_entity_poly.type
_entity_poly.pdbx_seq_one_letter_code
_entity_poly.pdbx_strand_id
1 'polypeptide(L)'
;MKRLPALLLAMVLVACGTRPQQPAAHPDWSYNSVVYEMNVRQYTPEGTLAAAARHLPRLRELGVDIVWLMPVYPIGIKERKGTLGSYYAISDYEAVNPEFGTLEDFDRFLAEAHRLGLRVILDWVANHTSPDARWIEERPADWYVRDSQGNTIVQYDWTDIAKLDYGNADMRAAMAAAMRFWLDRGIDGFRCDMACEVPIDFWQQTLPALRKEYPGIYLLAEGEAPASVSYTHLRAHETLRHL
;
A
#
# COMPACT_ATOMS: atom_id res chain seq x y z
N MET A 1 40.78 67.40 24.35
CA MET A 1 40.60 66.41 23.30
C MET A 1 40.04 65.12 23.92
N LYS A 2 38.76 64.94 23.88
CA LYS A 2 38.08 63.75 24.48
C LYS A 2 37.74 62.77 23.33
N ARG A 3 38.29 61.55 23.38
CA ARG A 3 38.02 60.50 22.42
C ARG A 3 36.74 59.73 22.87
N LEU A 4 35.71 59.69 22.00
CA LEU A 4 34.54 58.84 22.15
C LEU A 4 34.94 57.40 21.76
N PRO A 5 34.49 56.38 22.50
CA PRO A 5 34.59 54.96 22.04
C PRO A 5 33.45 54.62 21.09
N ALA A 6 33.78 54.01 19.94
CA ALA A 6 32.84 53.49 19.00
C ALA A 6 32.20 52.21 19.56
N LEU A 7 30.89 52.20 19.70
CA LEU A 7 30.11 51.04 20.12
C LEU A 7 29.86 50.20 18.87
N LEU A 8 30.47 49.01 18.79
CA LEU A 8 30.23 48.02 17.74
C LEU A 8 28.94 47.24 18.10
N LEU A 9 27.86 47.51 17.37
CA LEU A 9 26.61 46.78 17.50
C LEU A 9 26.69 45.50 16.66
N ALA A 10 26.94 44.37 17.31
CA ALA A 10 26.92 43.05 16.63
C ALA A 10 25.46 42.64 16.40
N MET A 11 24.99 42.70 15.15
CA MET A 11 23.71 42.11 14.71
C MET A 11 23.88 40.59 14.67
N VAL A 12 23.30 39.90 15.62
CA VAL A 12 23.10 38.43 15.56
C VAL A 12 21.92 38.15 14.63
N LEU A 13 22.22 37.80 13.38
CA LEU A 13 21.22 37.23 12.47
C LEU A 13 20.86 35.81 12.95
N VAL A 14 19.74 35.70 13.65
CA VAL A 14 19.12 34.41 13.91
C VAL A 14 18.54 33.94 12.58
N ALA A 15 19.29 33.12 11.83
CA ALA A 15 18.77 32.38 10.71
C ALA A 15 17.76 31.35 11.25
N CYS A 16 16.46 31.65 11.14
CA CYS A 16 15.41 30.65 11.23
C CYS A 16 15.59 29.66 10.08
N GLY A 17 16.53 28.75 10.21
CA GLY A 17 16.61 27.59 9.36
C GLY A 17 15.36 26.74 9.61
N THR A 18 14.46 26.67 8.63
CA THR A 18 13.44 25.62 8.60
C THR A 18 14.19 24.30 8.68
N ARG A 19 14.10 23.61 9.83
CA ARG A 19 14.58 22.24 9.94
C ARG A 19 13.94 21.46 8.80
N PRO A 20 14.71 20.69 8.01
CA PRO A 20 14.11 19.78 7.05
C PRO A 20 13.10 18.94 7.82
N GLN A 21 11.85 18.94 7.34
CA GLN A 21 10.78 18.17 7.94
C GLN A 21 11.24 16.72 7.91
N GLN A 22 11.50 16.14 9.06
CA GLN A 22 11.86 14.73 9.15
C GLN A 22 10.73 13.94 8.48
N PRO A 23 11.05 12.92 7.64
CA PRO A 23 10.03 12.03 7.10
C PRO A 23 9.13 11.58 8.24
N ALA A 24 7.82 11.56 8.02
CA ALA A 24 6.88 11.11 9.03
C ALA A 24 7.35 9.77 9.59
N ALA A 25 7.60 9.73 10.88
CA ALA A 25 8.04 8.51 11.56
C ALA A 25 7.02 7.39 11.33
N HIS A 26 7.50 6.15 11.22
CA HIS A 26 6.61 4.99 11.30
C HIS A 26 5.87 5.02 12.64
N PRO A 27 4.65 4.46 12.72
CA PRO A 27 3.96 4.37 14.00
C PRO A 27 4.79 3.56 15.00
N ASP A 28 4.83 4.01 16.26
CA ASP A 28 5.68 3.43 17.30
C ASP A 28 5.48 1.91 17.45
N TRP A 29 4.27 1.42 17.25
CA TRP A 29 3.95 0.01 17.33
C TRP A 29 4.61 -0.84 16.23
N SER A 30 5.06 -0.25 15.13
CA SER A 30 5.70 -0.98 14.01
C SER A 30 7.18 -1.28 14.23
N TYR A 31 7.82 -0.59 15.17
CA TYR A 31 9.21 -0.88 15.50
C TYR A 31 9.31 -2.22 16.25
N ASN A 32 10.22 -3.07 15.81
CA ASN A 32 10.42 -4.44 16.33
C ASN A 32 9.23 -5.39 16.11
N SER A 33 8.29 -5.06 15.24
CA SER A 33 7.16 -5.92 14.90
C SER A 33 7.57 -7.09 14.02
N VAL A 34 6.97 -8.24 14.28
CA VAL A 34 7.06 -9.43 13.43
C VAL A 34 5.91 -9.41 12.42
N VAL A 35 6.25 -9.40 11.13
CA VAL A 35 5.28 -9.45 10.03
C VAL A 35 5.08 -10.90 9.57
N TYR A 36 3.85 -11.33 9.46
CA TYR A 36 3.46 -12.63 8.91
C TYR A 36 2.65 -12.43 7.62
N GLU A 37 3.21 -12.85 6.48
CA GLU A 37 2.51 -12.87 5.21
C GLU A 37 1.52 -14.03 5.17
N MET A 38 0.25 -13.73 4.88
CA MET A 38 -0.82 -14.71 4.83
C MET A 38 -1.47 -14.76 3.46
N ASN A 39 -1.36 -15.91 2.80
CA ASN A 39 -2.17 -16.24 1.63
C ASN A 39 -3.47 -16.91 2.07
N VAL A 40 -4.58 -16.18 2.05
CA VAL A 40 -5.89 -16.67 2.56
C VAL A 40 -6.30 -17.98 1.90
N ARG A 41 -6.18 -18.09 0.57
CA ARG A 41 -6.54 -19.31 -0.19
C ARG A 41 -5.78 -20.55 0.27
N GLN A 42 -4.51 -20.40 0.66
CA GLN A 42 -3.62 -21.51 0.97
C GLN A 42 -3.42 -21.74 2.48
N TYR A 43 -3.93 -20.83 3.31
CA TYR A 43 -3.67 -20.84 4.73
C TYR A 43 -4.41 -21.96 5.49
N THR A 44 -5.62 -22.28 5.03
CA THR A 44 -6.45 -23.35 5.56
C THR A 44 -7.01 -24.20 4.42
N PRO A 45 -7.46 -25.44 4.69
CA PRO A 45 -8.14 -26.25 3.66
C PRO A 45 -9.37 -25.59 3.04
N GLU A 46 -10.09 -24.76 3.82
CA GLU A 46 -11.26 -24.02 3.37
C GLU A 46 -10.89 -22.80 2.49
N GLY A 47 -9.69 -22.23 2.70
CA GLY A 47 -9.20 -21.07 1.95
C GLY A 47 -10.00 -19.78 2.18
N THR A 48 -10.64 -19.61 3.34
CA THR A 48 -11.52 -18.48 3.63
C THR A 48 -11.03 -17.61 4.78
N LEU A 49 -11.45 -16.34 4.82
CA LEU A 49 -11.17 -15.41 5.92
C LEU A 49 -11.72 -15.92 7.26
N ALA A 50 -12.93 -16.50 7.24
CA ALA A 50 -13.54 -17.08 8.44
C ALA A 50 -12.73 -18.25 8.99
N ALA A 51 -12.16 -19.09 8.11
CA ALA A 51 -11.27 -20.18 8.53
C ALA A 51 -9.93 -19.64 9.04
N ALA A 52 -9.34 -18.68 8.34
CA ALA A 52 -8.09 -18.06 8.74
C ALA A 52 -8.20 -17.37 10.11
N ALA A 53 -9.32 -16.73 10.42
CA ALA A 53 -9.56 -16.07 11.69
C ALA A 53 -9.41 -17.02 12.89
N ARG A 54 -9.76 -18.30 12.76
CA ARG A 54 -9.61 -19.31 13.83
C ARG A 54 -8.15 -19.55 14.22
N HIS A 55 -7.20 -19.17 13.36
CA HIS A 55 -5.76 -19.37 13.59
C HIS A 55 -5.04 -18.12 14.09
N LEU A 56 -5.72 -16.98 14.19
CA LEU A 56 -5.12 -15.73 14.69
C LEU A 56 -4.57 -15.87 16.12
N PRO A 57 -5.22 -16.58 17.07
CA PRO A 57 -4.64 -16.81 18.40
C PRO A 57 -3.28 -17.48 18.33
N ARG A 58 -3.11 -18.51 17.48
CA ARG A 58 -1.81 -19.18 17.27
C ARG A 58 -0.74 -18.23 16.73
N LEU A 59 -1.09 -17.32 15.81
CA LEU A 59 -0.14 -16.33 15.30
C LEU A 59 0.29 -15.37 16.41
N ARG A 60 -0.65 -14.93 17.25
CA ARG A 60 -0.30 -14.09 18.40
C ARG A 60 0.61 -14.78 19.39
N GLU A 61 0.36 -16.06 19.71
CA GLU A 61 1.22 -16.88 20.57
C GLU A 61 2.62 -17.07 19.96
N LEU A 62 2.72 -17.15 18.63
CA LEU A 62 4.00 -17.23 17.90
C LEU A 62 4.81 -15.92 17.96
N GLY A 63 4.21 -14.84 18.43
CA GLY A 63 4.84 -13.52 18.50
C GLY A 63 4.66 -12.65 17.25
N VAL A 64 3.69 -12.96 16.38
CA VAL A 64 3.32 -12.11 15.27
C VAL A 64 2.65 -10.84 15.79
N ASP A 65 2.98 -9.71 15.21
CA ASP A 65 2.38 -8.41 15.50
C ASP A 65 1.54 -7.90 14.32
N ILE A 66 1.99 -8.16 13.10
CA ILE A 66 1.35 -7.69 11.86
C ILE A 66 1.02 -8.88 10.98
N VAL A 67 -0.26 -9.02 10.61
CA VAL A 67 -0.69 -9.93 9.55
C VAL A 67 -0.78 -9.14 8.25
N TRP A 68 0.10 -9.45 7.30
CA TRP A 68 0.03 -8.94 5.95
C TRP A 68 -0.77 -9.93 5.10
N LEU A 69 -1.98 -9.53 4.71
CA LEU A 69 -2.80 -10.31 3.79
C LEU A 69 -2.33 -10.07 2.36
N MET A 70 -1.93 -11.13 1.66
CA MET A 70 -1.82 -11.09 0.20
C MET A 70 -3.13 -10.58 -0.42
N PRO A 71 -3.15 -10.12 -1.69
CA PRO A 71 -4.32 -9.46 -2.24
C PRO A 71 -5.60 -10.26 -2.00
N VAL A 72 -6.58 -9.64 -1.35
CA VAL A 72 -7.87 -10.25 -0.98
C VAL A 72 -8.98 -9.93 -1.98
N TYR A 73 -8.66 -9.20 -3.02
CA TYR A 73 -9.60 -8.67 -4.01
C TYR A 73 -10.03 -9.74 -5.02
N PRO A 74 -11.18 -9.55 -5.71
CA PRO A 74 -11.58 -10.40 -6.84
C PRO A 74 -10.49 -10.40 -7.93
N ILE A 75 -10.29 -11.57 -8.54
CA ILE A 75 -9.27 -11.79 -9.58
C ILE A 75 -9.96 -11.76 -10.94
N GLY A 76 -9.36 -11.07 -11.93
CA GLY A 76 -9.85 -11.08 -13.30
C GLY A 76 -9.89 -12.46 -13.94
N ILE A 77 -10.71 -12.59 -14.99
CA ILE A 77 -10.89 -13.84 -15.74
C ILE A 77 -10.17 -13.77 -17.09
N LYS A 78 -10.18 -12.59 -17.71
CA LYS A 78 -9.56 -12.38 -19.01
C LYS A 78 -8.04 -12.54 -18.92
N GLU A 79 -7.48 -13.32 -19.84
CA GLU A 79 -6.05 -13.64 -19.92
C GLU A 79 -5.47 -14.25 -18.63
N ARG A 80 -6.33 -14.86 -17.82
CA ARG A 80 -5.99 -15.44 -16.51
C ARG A 80 -4.87 -16.48 -16.64
N LYS A 81 -3.82 -16.31 -15.84
CA LYS A 81 -2.76 -17.32 -15.73
C LYS A 81 -3.17 -18.47 -14.83
N GLY A 82 -3.10 -19.70 -15.36
CA GLY A 82 -3.53 -20.89 -14.65
C GLY A 82 -5.05 -20.94 -14.39
N THR A 83 -5.48 -21.89 -13.59
CA THR A 83 -6.93 -22.11 -13.33
C THR A 83 -7.52 -21.10 -12.36
N LEU A 84 -6.75 -20.63 -11.38
CA LEU A 84 -7.21 -19.77 -10.30
C LEU A 84 -6.83 -18.30 -10.47
N GLY A 85 -5.92 -17.97 -11.39
CA GLY A 85 -5.41 -16.64 -11.65
C GLY A 85 -4.43 -16.13 -10.60
N SER A 86 -3.78 -15.03 -10.94
CA SER A 86 -2.88 -14.30 -10.04
C SER A 86 -3.69 -13.45 -9.06
N TYR A 87 -3.33 -13.47 -7.79
CA TYR A 87 -3.88 -12.55 -6.78
C TYR A 87 -3.66 -11.08 -7.14
N TYR A 88 -2.61 -10.80 -7.91
CA TYR A 88 -2.23 -9.45 -8.32
C TYR A 88 -2.99 -8.95 -9.56
N ALA A 89 -3.72 -9.81 -10.28
CA ALA A 89 -4.62 -9.42 -11.37
C ALA A 89 -5.98 -8.98 -10.82
N ILE A 90 -6.01 -7.82 -10.14
CA ILE A 90 -7.18 -7.32 -9.40
C ILE A 90 -8.27 -6.87 -10.37
N SER A 91 -9.50 -7.32 -10.17
CA SER A 91 -10.67 -6.87 -10.95
C SER A 91 -11.50 -5.79 -10.24
N ASP A 92 -11.48 -5.72 -8.92
CA ASP A 92 -12.17 -4.67 -8.14
C ASP A 92 -11.41 -4.38 -6.84
N TYR A 93 -11.01 -3.13 -6.64
CA TYR A 93 -10.26 -2.69 -5.46
C TYR A 93 -11.10 -2.57 -4.19
N GLU A 94 -12.43 -2.50 -4.31
CA GLU A 94 -13.35 -2.22 -3.20
C GLU A 94 -14.21 -3.44 -2.82
N ALA A 95 -13.79 -4.64 -3.24
CA ALA A 95 -14.47 -5.89 -2.96
C ALA A 95 -13.53 -6.95 -2.40
N VAL A 96 -14.10 -7.93 -1.69
CA VAL A 96 -13.42 -9.15 -1.28
C VAL A 96 -13.67 -10.23 -2.32
N ASN A 97 -12.64 -11.02 -2.65
CA ASN A 97 -12.78 -12.19 -3.52
C ASN A 97 -13.84 -13.15 -2.94
N PRO A 98 -14.89 -13.48 -3.70
CA PRO A 98 -15.94 -14.37 -3.22
C PRO A 98 -15.45 -15.74 -2.75
N GLU A 99 -14.29 -16.21 -3.23
CA GLU A 99 -13.65 -17.43 -2.73
C GLU A 99 -13.21 -17.31 -1.26
N PHE A 100 -12.91 -16.11 -0.80
CA PHE A 100 -12.43 -15.86 0.57
C PHE A 100 -13.56 -15.52 1.54
N GLY A 101 -14.73 -15.15 1.03
CA GLY A 101 -15.90 -14.74 1.77
C GLY A 101 -16.45 -13.39 1.33
N THR A 102 -17.10 -12.68 2.25
CA THR A 102 -17.75 -11.38 2.02
C THR A 102 -16.96 -10.25 2.70
N LEU A 103 -17.39 -8.99 2.48
CA LEU A 103 -16.85 -7.85 3.24
C LEU A 103 -17.11 -7.98 4.74
N GLU A 104 -18.26 -8.57 5.14
CA GLU A 104 -18.57 -8.84 6.54
C GLU A 104 -17.68 -9.92 7.13
N ASP A 105 -17.24 -10.90 6.34
CA ASP A 105 -16.24 -11.90 6.77
C ASP A 105 -14.87 -11.22 7.01
N PHE A 106 -14.50 -10.28 6.13
CA PHE A 106 -13.30 -9.47 6.31
C PHE A 106 -13.38 -8.61 7.57
N ASP A 107 -14.51 -7.92 7.79
CA ASP A 107 -14.71 -7.09 8.98
C ASP A 107 -14.63 -7.93 10.27
N ARG A 108 -15.16 -9.16 10.26
CA ARG A 108 -15.04 -10.10 11.39
C ARG A 108 -13.60 -10.57 11.62
N PHE A 109 -12.86 -10.87 10.52
CA PHE A 109 -11.45 -11.22 10.60
C PHE A 109 -10.64 -10.09 11.22
N LEU A 110 -10.85 -8.86 10.75
CA LEU A 110 -10.16 -7.65 11.24
C LEU A 110 -10.46 -7.38 12.71
N ALA A 111 -11.73 -7.46 13.11
CA ALA A 111 -12.15 -7.27 14.50
C ALA A 111 -11.51 -8.31 15.43
N GLU A 112 -11.42 -9.58 15.00
CA GLU A 112 -10.77 -10.63 15.80
C GLU A 112 -9.25 -10.43 15.88
N ALA A 113 -8.60 -10.01 14.78
CA ALA A 113 -7.19 -9.67 14.79
C ALA A 113 -6.89 -8.56 15.81
N HIS A 114 -7.66 -7.47 15.76
CA HIS A 114 -7.51 -6.35 16.69
C HIS A 114 -7.79 -6.74 18.13
N ARG A 115 -8.80 -7.59 18.38
CA ARG A 115 -9.11 -8.11 19.73
C ARG A 115 -7.93 -8.87 20.33
N LEU A 116 -7.13 -9.53 19.48
CA LEU A 116 -5.92 -10.27 19.89
C LEU A 116 -4.67 -9.36 19.94
N GLY A 117 -4.78 -8.08 19.61
CA GLY A 117 -3.67 -7.13 19.55
C GLY A 117 -2.79 -7.30 18.31
N LEU A 118 -3.29 -7.99 17.27
CA LEU A 118 -2.66 -8.07 15.96
C LEU A 118 -3.04 -6.85 15.12
N ARG A 119 -2.14 -6.42 14.24
CA ARG A 119 -2.39 -5.45 13.19
C ARG A 119 -2.62 -6.15 11.87
N VAL A 120 -3.41 -5.54 10.97
CA VAL A 120 -3.69 -6.11 9.65
C VAL A 120 -3.36 -5.08 8.58
N ILE A 121 -2.49 -5.45 7.64
CA ILE A 121 -2.20 -4.66 6.46
C ILE A 121 -2.60 -5.43 5.20
N LEU A 122 -3.02 -4.70 4.17
CA LEU A 122 -3.37 -5.27 2.88
C LEU A 122 -2.25 -5.09 1.86
N ASP A 123 -2.08 -6.08 1.00
CA ASP A 123 -1.28 -5.94 -0.21
C ASP A 123 -2.00 -5.00 -1.18
N TRP A 124 -1.31 -3.94 -1.62
CA TRP A 124 -1.89 -2.89 -2.46
C TRP A 124 -1.23 -2.84 -3.82
N VAL A 125 -1.93 -3.29 -4.84
CA VAL A 125 -1.44 -3.37 -6.22
C VAL A 125 -1.80 -2.10 -6.96
N ALA A 126 -0.97 -1.07 -6.84
CA ALA A 126 -1.25 0.24 -7.42
C ALA A 126 -0.84 0.38 -8.90
N ASN A 127 0.04 -0.50 -9.41
CA ASN A 127 0.61 -0.36 -10.76
C ASN A 127 -0.35 -0.78 -11.88
N HIS A 128 -1.25 -1.74 -11.64
CA HIS A 128 -2.07 -2.36 -12.67
C HIS A 128 -3.35 -2.98 -12.11
N THR A 129 -4.26 -3.33 -13.00
CA THR A 129 -5.44 -4.17 -12.72
C THR A 129 -5.44 -5.40 -13.63
N SER A 130 -6.44 -6.27 -13.52
CA SER A 130 -6.74 -7.24 -14.58
C SER A 130 -7.29 -6.54 -15.84
N PRO A 131 -7.20 -7.19 -17.04
CA PRO A 131 -7.68 -6.59 -18.28
C PRO A 131 -9.23 -6.61 -18.43
N ASP A 132 -9.93 -7.14 -17.47
CA ASP A 132 -11.41 -7.13 -17.32
C ASP A 132 -11.83 -6.52 -15.97
N ALA A 133 -10.98 -5.64 -15.39
CA ALA A 133 -11.31 -4.94 -14.17
C ALA A 133 -12.51 -4.00 -14.35
N ARG A 134 -13.28 -3.80 -13.26
CA ARG A 134 -14.42 -2.88 -13.23
C ARG A 134 -14.07 -1.50 -13.79
N TRP A 135 -12.88 -1.00 -13.51
CA TRP A 135 -12.43 0.29 -14.03
C TRP A 135 -12.22 0.30 -15.56
N ILE A 136 -11.89 -0.82 -16.19
CA ILE A 136 -11.81 -0.92 -17.67
C ILE A 136 -13.17 -0.67 -18.33
N GLU A 137 -14.24 -1.15 -17.69
CA GLU A 137 -15.60 -1.09 -18.22
C GLU A 137 -16.31 0.24 -17.85
N GLU A 138 -16.10 0.72 -16.62
CA GLU A 138 -16.86 1.84 -16.04
C GLU A 138 -16.17 3.20 -16.17
N ARG A 139 -14.88 3.25 -16.50
CA ARG A 139 -14.08 4.48 -16.48
C ARG A 139 -13.56 4.86 -17.86
N PRO A 140 -13.17 6.15 -18.06
CA PRO A 140 -12.58 6.60 -19.32
C PRO A 140 -11.36 5.75 -19.72
N ALA A 141 -11.21 5.56 -21.04
CA ALA A 141 -10.16 4.72 -21.61
C ALA A 141 -8.74 5.21 -21.28
N ASP A 142 -8.55 6.48 -20.98
CA ASP A 142 -7.29 7.14 -20.61
C ASP A 142 -6.87 6.91 -19.15
N TRP A 143 -7.62 6.09 -18.39
CA TRP A 143 -7.15 5.59 -17.10
C TRP A 143 -6.06 4.52 -17.24
N TYR A 144 -5.89 3.99 -18.45
CA TYR A 144 -4.94 2.92 -18.76
C TYR A 144 -3.97 3.33 -19.84
N VAL A 145 -2.73 2.94 -19.69
CA VAL A 145 -1.75 3.10 -20.78
C VAL A 145 -2.17 2.22 -21.95
N ARG A 146 -2.19 2.80 -23.15
CA ARG A 146 -2.65 2.12 -24.37
C ARG A 146 -1.62 2.22 -25.48
N ASP A 147 -1.61 1.20 -26.32
CA ASP A 147 -0.83 1.19 -27.56
C ASP A 147 -1.49 2.08 -28.66
N SER A 148 -0.83 2.17 -29.81
CA SER A 148 -1.33 2.94 -30.97
C SER A 148 -2.63 2.39 -31.57
N GLN A 149 -3.02 1.17 -31.21
CA GLN A 149 -4.25 0.50 -31.63
C GLN A 149 -5.39 0.67 -30.60
N GLY A 150 -5.08 1.26 -29.45
CA GLY A 150 -6.04 1.48 -28.37
C GLY A 150 -6.17 0.29 -27.39
N ASN A 151 -5.34 -0.74 -27.50
CA ASN A 151 -5.33 -1.84 -26.54
C ASN A 151 -4.59 -1.42 -25.28
N THR A 152 -5.01 -1.92 -24.12
CA THR A 152 -4.25 -1.80 -22.87
C THR A 152 -2.91 -2.52 -22.99
N ILE A 153 -1.86 -1.94 -22.43
CA ILE A 153 -0.54 -2.57 -22.45
C ILE A 153 -0.36 -3.49 -21.25
N VAL A 154 0.38 -4.56 -21.45
CA VAL A 154 0.93 -5.43 -20.41
C VAL A 154 2.29 -4.87 -19.96
N GLN A 155 2.76 -5.32 -18.81
CA GLN A 155 4.11 -5.02 -18.33
C GLN A 155 4.88 -6.32 -18.20
N TYR A 156 6.14 -6.33 -18.65
CA TYR A 156 6.94 -7.55 -18.72
C TYR A 156 6.22 -8.66 -19.52
N ASP A 157 6.14 -9.86 -18.97
CA ASP A 157 5.42 -11.02 -19.50
C ASP A 157 4.07 -11.27 -18.80
N TRP A 158 3.54 -10.23 -18.08
CA TRP A 158 2.30 -10.36 -17.31
C TRP A 158 1.09 -10.08 -18.20
N THR A 159 0.66 -11.09 -18.94
CA THR A 159 -0.45 -10.99 -19.90
C THR A 159 -1.81 -10.79 -19.24
N ASP A 160 -1.92 -11.10 -17.97
CA ASP A 160 -3.13 -11.02 -17.14
C ASP A 160 -3.32 -9.66 -16.45
N ILE A 161 -2.56 -8.62 -16.88
CA ILE A 161 -2.69 -7.26 -16.32
C ILE A 161 -2.90 -6.19 -17.39
N ALA A 162 -3.44 -5.05 -16.96
CA ALA A 162 -3.54 -3.81 -17.71
C ALA A 162 -2.90 -2.67 -16.90
N LYS A 163 -1.88 -2.01 -17.46
CA LYS A 163 -1.14 -0.95 -16.78
C LYS A 163 -1.97 0.32 -16.62
N LEU A 164 -2.03 0.87 -15.39
CA LEU A 164 -2.70 2.12 -15.08
C LEU A 164 -1.87 3.34 -15.56
N ASP A 165 -2.57 4.38 -16.03
CA ASP A 165 -1.93 5.64 -16.45
C ASP A 165 -2.01 6.69 -15.35
N TYR A 166 -0.91 6.89 -14.67
CA TYR A 166 -0.75 7.91 -13.63
C TYR A 166 -0.65 9.35 -14.17
N GLY A 167 -0.69 9.55 -15.48
CA GLY A 167 -0.91 10.87 -16.09
C GLY A 167 -2.34 11.39 -15.89
N ASN A 168 -3.30 10.49 -15.66
CA ASN A 168 -4.70 10.83 -15.44
C ASN A 168 -4.98 11.17 -13.96
N ALA A 169 -5.47 12.40 -13.71
CA ALA A 169 -5.72 12.89 -12.35
C ALA A 169 -6.92 12.19 -11.67
N ASP A 170 -7.96 11.85 -12.42
CA ASP A 170 -9.16 11.18 -11.88
C ASP A 170 -8.84 9.75 -11.49
N MET A 171 -8.00 9.05 -12.27
CA MET A 171 -7.50 7.72 -11.91
C MET A 171 -6.70 7.78 -10.59
N ARG A 172 -5.78 8.76 -10.45
CA ARG A 172 -5.01 8.97 -9.20
C ARG A 172 -5.94 9.22 -8.00
N ALA A 173 -6.97 10.04 -8.19
CA ALA A 173 -7.95 10.31 -7.13
C ALA A 173 -8.75 9.06 -6.75
N ALA A 174 -9.16 8.26 -7.73
CA ALA A 174 -9.86 7.00 -7.48
C ALA A 174 -8.98 5.97 -6.78
N MET A 175 -7.69 5.87 -7.15
CA MET A 175 -6.73 5.00 -6.46
C MET A 175 -6.60 5.39 -4.98
N ALA A 176 -6.46 6.69 -4.70
CA ALA A 176 -6.42 7.18 -3.33
C ALA A 176 -7.75 6.97 -2.57
N ALA A 177 -8.89 7.07 -3.25
CA ALA A 177 -10.21 6.80 -2.67
C ALA A 177 -10.37 5.31 -2.31
N ALA A 178 -9.93 4.41 -3.18
CA ALA A 178 -9.93 2.97 -2.91
C ALA A 178 -9.05 2.60 -1.70
N MET A 179 -7.91 3.28 -1.50
CA MET A 179 -7.12 3.11 -0.28
C MET A 179 -7.91 3.56 0.96
N ARG A 180 -8.63 4.70 0.89
CA ARG A 180 -9.47 5.18 1.99
C ARG A 180 -10.60 4.21 2.33
N PHE A 181 -11.23 3.58 1.33
CA PHE A 181 -12.27 2.57 1.54
C PHE A 181 -11.84 1.48 2.53
N TRP A 182 -10.60 1.01 2.45
CA TRP A 182 -10.07 0.00 3.35
C TRP A 182 -9.62 0.58 4.69
N LEU A 183 -9.05 1.78 4.69
CA LEU A 183 -8.68 2.47 5.94
C LEU A 183 -9.91 2.83 6.77
N ASP A 184 -11.01 3.22 6.14
CA ASP A 184 -12.30 3.48 6.81
C ASP A 184 -12.88 2.22 7.46
N ARG A 185 -12.53 1.02 6.95
CA ARG A 185 -12.84 -0.27 7.56
C ARG A 185 -11.94 -0.62 8.73
N GLY A 186 -10.87 0.14 8.93
CA GLY A 186 -9.99 0.02 10.09
C GLY A 186 -8.75 -0.83 9.90
N ILE A 187 -8.32 -1.12 8.67
CA ILE A 187 -7.01 -1.75 8.46
C ILE A 187 -5.88 -0.85 8.97
N ASP A 188 -4.76 -1.44 9.33
CA ASP A 188 -3.64 -0.72 9.93
C ASP A 188 -2.62 -0.22 8.90
N GLY A 189 -2.82 -0.48 7.62
CA GLY A 189 -1.95 0.01 6.56
C GLY A 189 -1.88 -0.87 5.33
N PHE A 190 -0.81 -0.66 4.53
CA PHE A 190 -0.62 -1.34 3.27
C PHE A 190 0.83 -1.81 3.08
N ARG A 191 0.98 -2.93 2.39
CA ARG A 191 2.19 -3.28 1.64
C ARG A 191 1.94 -2.90 0.18
N CYS A 192 2.71 -1.98 -0.36
CA CYS A 192 2.54 -1.49 -1.72
C CYS A 192 3.38 -2.34 -2.67
N ASP A 193 2.68 -3.14 -3.48
CA ASP A 193 3.25 -3.97 -4.53
C ASP A 193 3.88 -3.11 -5.62
N MET A 194 5.05 -3.52 -6.12
CA MET A 194 5.77 -2.83 -7.19
C MET A 194 5.81 -1.31 -7.02
N ALA A 195 6.02 -0.82 -5.80
CA ALA A 195 5.91 0.60 -5.47
C ALA A 195 6.81 1.50 -6.33
N CYS A 196 7.93 0.97 -6.84
CA CYS A 196 8.87 1.68 -7.70
C CYS A 196 8.36 1.89 -9.14
N GLU A 197 7.37 1.11 -9.58
CA GLU A 197 6.74 1.22 -10.90
C GLU A 197 5.63 2.28 -10.94
N VAL A 198 5.19 2.73 -9.77
CA VAL A 198 4.22 3.81 -9.59
C VAL A 198 4.98 5.14 -9.44
N PRO A 199 4.60 6.21 -10.15
CA PRO A 199 5.30 7.49 -10.08
C PRO A 199 5.43 8.03 -8.66
N ILE A 200 6.65 8.47 -8.30
CA ILE A 200 6.98 8.95 -6.95
C ILE A 200 6.09 10.12 -6.50
N ASP A 201 5.71 10.99 -7.42
CA ASP A 201 4.86 12.16 -7.12
C ASP A 201 3.45 11.76 -6.69
N PHE A 202 2.92 10.62 -7.16
CA PHE A 202 1.67 10.05 -6.64
C PHE A 202 1.81 9.70 -5.15
N TRP A 203 2.87 8.98 -4.79
CA TRP A 203 3.12 8.62 -3.39
C TRP A 203 3.36 9.85 -2.52
N GLN A 204 4.14 10.83 -3.01
CA GLN A 204 4.43 12.07 -2.30
C GLN A 204 3.19 12.93 -2.02
N GLN A 205 2.17 12.84 -2.86
CA GLN A 205 0.90 13.54 -2.67
C GLN A 205 -0.07 12.73 -1.80
N THR A 206 -0.19 11.43 -2.06
CA THR A 206 -1.21 10.57 -1.46
C THR A 206 -0.87 10.16 -0.03
N LEU A 207 0.37 9.71 0.24
CA LEU A 207 0.69 9.14 1.53
C LEU A 207 0.70 10.15 2.69
N PRO A 208 1.19 11.39 2.53
CA PRO A 208 1.05 12.39 3.59
C PRO A 208 -0.41 12.74 3.88
N ALA A 209 -1.28 12.78 2.86
CA ALA A 209 -2.71 13.00 3.05
C ALA A 209 -3.36 11.86 3.84
N LEU A 210 -3.10 10.60 3.46
CA LEU A 210 -3.59 9.43 4.19
C LEU A 210 -3.08 9.39 5.64
N ARG A 211 -1.81 9.68 5.89
CA ARG A 211 -1.27 9.74 7.26
C ARG A 211 -1.90 10.84 8.12
N LYS A 212 -2.31 11.94 7.50
CA LYS A 212 -3.02 13.01 8.21
C LYS A 212 -4.45 12.60 8.56
N GLU A 213 -5.13 11.89 7.66
CA GLU A 213 -6.51 11.42 7.83
C GLU A 213 -6.57 10.21 8.78
N TYR A 214 -5.58 9.32 8.69
CA TYR A 214 -5.47 8.07 9.47
C TYR A 214 -4.13 8.01 10.20
N PRO A 215 -3.98 8.72 11.33
CA PRO A 215 -2.74 8.71 12.09
C PRO A 215 -2.37 7.30 12.57
N GLY A 216 -1.12 6.92 12.36
CA GLY A 216 -0.63 5.62 12.82
C GLY A 216 -0.75 4.49 11.81
N ILE A 217 -1.11 4.75 10.54
CA ILE A 217 -1.05 3.73 9.48
C ILE A 217 0.39 3.32 9.18
N TYR A 218 0.58 2.03 8.92
CA TYR A 218 1.86 1.46 8.52
C TYR A 218 1.91 1.27 7.00
N LEU A 219 3.03 1.65 6.38
CA LEU A 219 3.22 1.58 4.95
C LEU A 219 4.55 0.87 4.66
N LEU A 220 4.45 -0.24 3.94
CA LEU A 220 5.56 -1.08 3.51
C LEU A 220 5.65 -1.02 1.98
N ALA A 221 6.81 -0.73 1.42
CA ALA A 221 7.01 -0.73 -0.02
C ALA A 221 7.78 -1.97 -0.47
N GLU A 222 7.33 -2.58 -1.57
CA GLU A 222 8.19 -3.46 -2.35
C GLU A 222 9.00 -2.63 -3.35
N GLY A 223 10.32 -2.76 -3.31
CA GLY A 223 11.19 -2.04 -4.24
C GLY A 223 12.60 -2.61 -4.28
N GLU A 224 13.05 -2.99 -5.47
CA GLU A 224 14.36 -3.62 -5.69
C GLU A 224 15.42 -2.66 -6.23
N ALA A 225 15.02 -1.52 -6.82
CA ALA A 225 15.95 -0.60 -7.46
C ALA A 225 16.68 0.30 -6.43
N PRO A 226 18.00 0.56 -6.59
CA PRO A 226 18.74 1.49 -5.73
C PRO A 226 18.13 2.89 -5.68
N ALA A 227 17.49 3.34 -6.77
CA ALA A 227 16.74 4.60 -6.83
C ALA A 227 15.48 4.58 -5.94
N SER A 228 14.94 3.40 -5.63
CA SER A 228 13.78 3.25 -4.75
C SER A 228 14.08 3.61 -3.29
N VAL A 229 15.35 3.69 -2.91
CA VAL A 229 15.77 4.26 -1.62
C VAL A 229 15.29 5.71 -1.46
N SER A 230 15.04 6.41 -2.56
CA SER A 230 14.43 7.75 -2.57
C SER A 230 12.94 7.76 -2.20
N TYR A 231 12.26 6.61 -2.20
CA TYR A 231 10.89 6.44 -1.71
C TYR A 231 10.84 6.46 -0.19
N THR A 232 11.55 7.39 0.42
CA THR A 232 11.70 7.54 1.89
C THR A 232 10.38 7.68 2.65
N HIS A 233 9.29 7.96 1.94
CA HIS A 233 7.94 8.02 2.52
C HIS A 233 7.31 6.64 2.75
N LEU A 234 7.86 5.60 2.09
CA LEU A 234 7.42 4.20 2.20
C LEU A 234 8.43 3.31 2.96
N ARG A 235 9.50 3.89 3.55
CA ARG A 235 10.53 3.06 4.19
C ARG A 235 9.94 2.11 5.22
N ALA A 236 9.94 0.82 4.84
CA ALA A 236 10.24 -0.24 5.76
C ALA A 236 11.75 -0.50 5.70
N HIS A 237 12.34 -0.89 6.81
CA HIS A 237 13.68 -1.46 6.78
C HIS A 237 13.60 -2.83 6.10
N GLU A 238 13.76 -2.86 4.77
CA GLU A 238 14.10 -4.10 4.13
C GLU A 238 15.55 -4.46 4.47
N THR A 239 15.71 -5.30 5.47
CA THR A 239 16.91 -6.08 5.70
C THR A 239 16.77 -7.45 5.03
N LEU A 240 16.36 -7.48 3.77
CA LEU A 240 16.59 -8.63 2.90
C LEU A 240 17.85 -8.37 2.07
N ARG A 241 18.97 -8.14 2.75
CA ARG A 241 20.28 -8.42 2.19
C ARG A 241 20.75 -9.76 2.73
N HIS A 242 21.02 -10.64 1.81
CA HIS A 242 21.64 -11.96 1.96
C HIS A 242 20.70 -13.15 2.20
N LEU A 243 20.23 -13.68 1.10
CA LEU A 243 20.42 -15.10 0.80
C LEU A 243 20.97 -15.21 -0.61
#